data_74c8cdd90a7622e360ae5d3036b85317
#
_entry.id   74c8cdd90a7622e360ae5d3036b85317
#
_cell.length_a   1.000
_cell.length_b   1.000
_cell.length_c   1.000
_cell.angle_alpha   90.00
_cell.angle_beta   90.00
_cell.angle_gamma   90.00
#
_symmetry.space_group_name_H-M   'P 1'
#
loop_
_entity.id
_entity.type
_entity.pdbx_description
1 polymer ?
#
loop_
_entity_poly.entity_id
_entity_poly.type
_entity_poly.pdbx_seq_one_letter_code
_entity_poly.pdbx_strand_id
1 'polypeptide(L)'
;MEAHKPERNEQQPTEHTPERGQEGEPAVQPKIYAACLAAYNSGYLHGDWIHADQEAEYLHAEIQDMLERSPIRGAEEWAIHDYEGFGAFNLHEYENLETVARVAGGIALHGLAFSHWIHEVGSDAEDAVETFDDHYVGRWDSVGEYAEQLVEDMGHDPIREEAEWMRPFIRIDYQTMGAAITSGMATAQDQDGVHIFHTR
;
A
#
# COMPACT_ATOMS: atom_id res chain seq x y z
N MET A 1 -62.25 4.61 -15.22
CA MET A 1 -61.59 4.94 -13.92
C MET A 1 -60.42 3.98 -13.81
N GLU A 2 -59.28 4.36 -14.40
CA GLU A 2 -58.03 3.58 -14.31
C GLU A 2 -57.20 4.09 -13.15
N ALA A 3 -56.84 3.19 -12.27
CA ALA A 3 -56.05 3.48 -11.10
C ALA A 3 -54.56 3.55 -11.49
N HIS A 4 -53.98 4.69 -11.37
CA HIS A 4 -52.57 4.96 -11.56
C HIS A 4 -51.78 4.36 -10.40
N LYS A 5 -50.90 3.38 -10.70
CA LYS A 5 -50.00 2.73 -9.76
C LYS A 5 -48.73 3.56 -9.70
N PRO A 6 -48.25 3.99 -8.54
CA PRO A 6 -46.97 4.69 -8.48
C PRO A 6 -45.80 3.72 -8.70
N GLU A 7 -44.95 4.04 -9.65
CA GLU A 7 -43.67 3.37 -9.88
C GLU A 7 -42.73 3.66 -8.69
N ARG A 8 -42.23 2.57 -8.15
CA ARG A 8 -41.22 2.59 -7.09
C ARG A 8 -39.89 2.86 -7.74
N ASN A 9 -39.35 4.06 -7.56
CA ASN A 9 -37.98 4.41 -7.96
C ASN A 9 -37.01 3.67 -7.05
N GLU A 10 -36.42 2.58 -7.53
CA GLU A 10 -35.29 1.91 -6.90
C GLU A 10 -34.05 2.76 -7.20
N GLN A 11 -33.69 3.61 -6.23
CA GLN A 11 -32.36 4.22 -6.23
C GLN A 11 -31.33 3.12 -5.94
N GLN A 12 -30.58 2.78 -6.96
CA GLN A 12 -29.36 1.98 -6.81
C GLN A 12 -28.39 2.72 -5.89
N PRO A 13 -27.68 2.01 -4.99
CA PRO A 13 -26.58 2.59 -4.25
C PRO A 13 -25.53 3.10 -5.25
N THR A 14 -25.18 4.36 -5.17
CA THR A 14 -24.05 4.90 -5.91
C THR A 14 -22.79 4.19 -5.41
N GLU A 15 -22.18 3.35 -6.24
CA GLU A 15 -20.84 2.86 -6.01
C GLU A 15 -19.93 4.08 -5.82
N HIS A 16 -19.52 4.29 -4.59
CA HIS A 16 -18.49 5.26 -4.27
C HIS A 16 -17.16 4.66 -4.73
N THR A 17 -16.71 5.07 -5.90
CA THR A 17 -15.34 4.84 -6.34
C THR A 17 -14.48 5.75 -5.45
N PRO A 18 -13.58 5.21 -4.59
CA PRO A 18 -12.68 6.06 -3.83
C PRO A 18 -11.91 6.93 -4.82
N GLU A 19 -11.93 8.23 -4.63
CA GLU A 19 -11.05 9.11 -5.40
C GLU A 19 -9.62 8.60 -5.17
N ARG A 20 -9.00 8.10 -6.23
CA ARG A 20 -7.58 7.77 -6.23
C ARG A 20 -6.84 9.09 -5.99
N GLY A 21 -6.58 9.37 -4.73
CA GLY A 21 -5.73 10.47 -4.32
C GLY A 21 -4.32 10.20 -4.76
N GLN A 22 -4.00 10.53 -6.00
CA GLN A 22 -2.63 10.67 -6.46
C GLN A 22 -2.59 11.48 -7.76
N GLU A 23 -2.99 12.75 -7.69
CA GLU A 23 -2.49 13.70 -8.66
C GLU A 23 -1.24 14.35 -8.05
N GLY A 24 -0.05 13.82 -8.39
CA GLY A 24 1.19 14.56 -8.24
C GLY A 24 2.34 13.98 -7.43
N GLU A 25 2.24 12.83 -6.79
CA GLU A 25 3.45 12.21 -6.24
C GLU A 25 4.27 11.54 -7.36
N PRO A 26 5.61 11.77 -7.43
CA PRO A 26 6.44 11.03 -8.38
C PRO A 26 6.26 9.54 -8.12
N ALA A 27 6.01 8.77 -9.18
CA ALA A 27 5.88 7.33 -9.08
C ALA A 27 7.10 6.76 -8.33
N VAL A 28 6.85 6.06 -7.22
CA VAL A 28 7.92 5.41 -6.46
C VAL A 28 8.52 4.33 -7.36
N GLN A 29 9.82 4.39 -7.57
CA GLN A 29 10.56 3.41 -8.34
C GLN A 29 11.44 2.58 -7.40
N PRO A 30 10.97 1.43 -6.93
CA PRO A 30 11.76 0.57 -6.05
C PRO A 30 13.03 0.08 -6.76
N LYS A 31 14.15 0.08 -6.06
CA LYS A 31 15.42 -0.43 -6.57
C LYS A 31 16.23 -1.12 -5.48
N ILE A 32 17.06 -2.06 -5.90
CA ILE A 32 18.01 -2.78 -5.05
C ILE A 32 19.44 -2.47 -5.47
N TYR A 33 20.35 -2.47 -4.51
CA TYR A 33 21.78 -2.47 -4.77
C TYR A 33 22.30 -3.90 -4.65
N ALA A 34 22.49 -4.55 -5.80
CA ALA A 34 23.10 -5.89 -5.86
C ALA A 34 24.62 -5.77 -5.84
N ALA A 35 25.26 -6.34 -4.82
CA ALA A 35 26.71 -6.29 -4.64
C ALA A 35 27.37 -7.64 -4.89
N CYS A 36 28.52 -7.64 -5.57
CA CYS A 36 29.36 -8.81 -5.77
C CYS A 36 30.10 -9.17 -4.48
N LEU A 37 29.80 -10.32 -3.88
CA LEU A 37 30.40 -10.76 -2.62
C LEU A 37 31.89 -11.06 -2.73
N ALA A 38 32.35 -11.62 -3.85
CA ALA A 38 33.77 -11.87 -4.08
C ALA A 38 34.58 -10.57 -4.13
N ALA A 39 34.07 -9.53 -4.75
CA ALA A 39 34.68 -8.20 -4.76
C ALA A 39 34.67 -7.56 -3.38
N TYR A 40 33.52 -7.56 -2.71
CA TYR A 40 33.35 -7.02 -1.37
C TYR A 40 34.35 -7.63 -0.35
N ASN A 41 34.47 -8.96 -0.34
CA ASN A 41 35.41 -9.69 0.51
C ASN A 41 36.87 -9.41 0.17
N SER A 42 37.14 -8.94 -1.06
CA SER A 42 38.46 -8.53 -1.52
C SER A 42 38.76 -7.04 -1.31
N GLY A 43 37.83 -6.29 -0.70
CA GLY A 43 37.97 -4.87 -0.41
C GLY A 43 37.60 -3.94 -1.59
N TYR A 44 36.90 -4.44 -2.60
CA TYR A 44 36.40 -3.67 -3.72
C TYR A 44 34.88 -3.43 -3.59
N LEU A 45 34.44 -2.19 -3.75
CA LEU A 45 33.02 -1.88 -3.92
C LEU A 45 32.65 -2.12 -5.38
N HIS A 46 31.94 -3.21 -5.66
CA HIS A 46 31.45 -3.57 -6.98
C HIS A 46 30.02 -4.08 -6.86
N GLY A 47 29.10 -3.41 -7.49
CA GLY A 47 27.67 -3.69 -7.51
C GLY A 47 26.94 -2.61 -8.30
N ASP A 48 25.68 -2.85 -8.59
CA ASP A 48 24.82 -1.92 -9.33
C ASP A 48 23.50 -1.68 -8.62
N TRP A 49 22.95 -0.49 -8.81
CA TRP A 49 21.56 -0.19 -8.53
C TRP A 49 20.70 -0.69 -9.69
N ILE A 50 19.75 -1.56 -9.39
CA ILE A 50 18.86 -2.21 -10.35
C ILE A 50 17.42 -1.82 -10.00
N HIS A 51 16.65 -1.36 -10.98
CA HIS A 51 15.22 -1.12 -10.81
C HIS A 51 14.50 -2.44 -10.57
N ALA A 52 13.70 -2.50 -9.51
CA ALA A 52 13.10 -3.76 -9.06
C ALA A 52 11.68 -4.00 -9.61
N ASP A 53 11.05 -2.98 -10.20
CA ASP A 53 9.71 -3.01 -10.80
C ASP A 53 9.69 -3.67 -12.19
N GLN A 54 10.33 -4.84 -12.30
CA GLN A 54 10.45 -5.65 -13.50
C GLN A 54 10.37 -7.14 -13.13
N GLU A 55 10.27 -8.02 -14.14
CA GLU A 55 10.21 -9.46 -13.89
C GLU A 55 11.52 -9.99 -13.28
N ALA A 56 11.42 -11.03 -12.43
CA ALA A 56 12.56 -11.60 -11.72
C ALA A 56 13.66 -12.11 -12.67
N GLU A 57 13.30 -12.56 -13.87
CA GLU A 57 14.23 -13.00 -14.89
C GLU A 57 15.14 -11.86 -15.37
N TYR A 58 14.60 -10.65 -15.54
CA TYR A 58 15.39 -9.48 -15.92
C TYR A 58 16.28 -9.01 -14.76
N LEU A 59 15.77 -9.03 -13.53
CA LEU A 59 16.61 -8.77 -12.35
C LEU A 59 17.81 -9.70 -12.30
N HIS A 60 17.55 -11.00 -12.52
CA HIS A 60 18.62 -11.99 -12.54
C HIS A 60 19.64 -11.73 -13.66
N ALA A 61 19.17 -11.35 -14.86
CA ALA A 61 20.06 -11.04 -15.99
C ALA A 61 20.95 -9.83 -15.69
N GLU A 62 20.41 -8.74 -15.14
CA GLU A 62 21.19 -7.56 -14.77
C GLU A 62 22.22 -7.86 -13.67
N ILE A 63 21.87 -8.71 -12.70
CA ILE A 63 22.80 -9.17 -11.67
C ILE A 63 23.92 -10.00 -12.28
N GLN A 64 23.64 -10.88 -13.24
CA GLN A 64 24.67 -11.65 -13.94
C GLN A 64 25.60 -10.72 -14.74
N ASP A 65 25.06 -9.75 -15.44
CA ASP A 65 25.84 -8.74 -16.15
C ASP A 65 26.75 -7.93 -15.21
N MET A 66 26.28 -7.62 -14.01
CA MET A 66 27.09 -6.99 -12.96
C MET A 66 28.24 -7.90 -12.51
N LEU A 67 27.97 -9.18 -12.26
CA LEU A 67 28.98 -10.16 -11.85
C LEU A 67 30.04 -10.39 -12.91
N GLU A 68 29.67 -10.45 -14.21
CA GLU A 68 30.60 -10.58 -15.32
C GLU A 68 31.58 -9.40 -15.43
N ARG A 69 31.17 -8.23 -15.00
CA ARG A 69 32.01 -7.01 -14.93
C ARG A 69 32.85 -6.91 -13.66
N SER A 70 32.76 -7.91 -12.76
CA SER A 70 33.50 -7.91 -11.50
C SER A 70 35.04 -7.90 -11.73
N PRO A 71 35.78 -7.12 -10.91
CA PRO A 71 37.24 -7.16 -10.91
C PRO A 71 37.81 -8.49 -10.44
N ILE A 72 36.97 -9.35 -9.83
CA ILE A 72 37.35 -10.69 -9.36
C ILE A 72 36.90 -11.74 -10.39
N ARG A 73 37.81 -12.46 -10.94
CA ARG A 73 37.51 -13.51 -11.92
C ARG A 73 36.72 -14.66 -11.31
N GLY A 74 35.63 -15.06 -11.99
CA GLY A 74 34.77 -16.14 -11.54
C GLY A 74 33.93 -15.78 -10.34
N ALA A 75 33.55 -14.48 -10.21
CA ALA A 75 32.59 -14.05 -9.24
C ALA A 75 31.20 -14.59 -9.63
N GLU A 76 30.53 -15.29 -8.72
CA GLU A 76 29.23 -15.93 -8.94
C GLU A 76 28.24 -15.58 -7.81
N GLU A 77 28.73 -15.08 -6.69
CA GLU A 77 27.92 -14.80 -5.52
C GLU A 77 27.62 -13.29 -5.38
N TRP A 78 26.38 -13.01 -5.05
CA TRP A 78 25.90 -11.66 -4.82
C TRP A 78 24.94 -11.59 -3.64
N ALA A 79 24.67 -10.37 -3.16
CA ALA A 79 23.68 -10.10 -2.13
C ALA A 79 23.08 -8.70 -2.32
N ILE A 80 21.89 -8.47 -1.77
CA ILE A 80 21.27 -7.15 -1.65
C ILE A 80 21.92 -6.44 -0.49
N HIS A 81 22.75 -5.43 -0.77
CA HIS A 81 23.42 -4.66 0.28
C HIS A 81 22.65 -3.39 0.66
N ASP A 82 21.78 -2.91 -0.22
CA ASP A 82 20.93 -1.73 0.02
C ASP A 82 19.69 -1.77 -0.86
N TYR A 83 18.66 -1.00 -0.52
CA TYR A 83 17.45 -0.86 -1.32
C TYR A 83 16.74 0.45 -1.02
N GLU A 84 15.98 0.95 -1.99
CA GLU A 84 15.19 2.18 -1.88
C GLU A 84 13.79 1.96 -2.47
N GLY A 85 12.79 2.69 -1.94
CA GLY A 85 11.44 2.73 -2.49
C GLY A 85 10.54 1.56 -2.07
N PHE A 86 10.94 0.72 -1.09
CA PHE A 86 10.15 -0.41 -0.60
C PHE A 86 9.22 -0.08 0.58
N GLY A 87 9.18 1.18 1.03
CA GLY A 87 8.26 1.63 2.08
C GLY A 87 8.38 0.84 3.38
N ALA A 88 7.27 0.25 3.82
CA ALA A 88 7.21 -0.55 5.05
C ALA A 88 7.79 -1.97 4.89
N PHE A 89 8.02 -2.42 3.66
CA PHE A 89 8.55 -3.76 3.39
C PHE A 89 10.07 -3.79 3.54
N ASN A 90 10.57 -4.70 4.38
CA ASN A 90 11.99 -4.86 4.63
C ASN A 90 12.54 -6.05 3.83
N LEU A 91 13.47 -5.77 2.91
CA LEU A 91 14.17 -6.81 2.15
C LEU A 91 15.28 -7.43 2.98
N HIS A 92 15.45 -8.74 2.86
CA HIS A 92 16.58 -9.47 3.39
C HIS A 92 17.76 -9.47 2.39
N GLU A 93 18.98 -9.62 2.92
CA GLU A 93 20.20 -9.65 2.11
C GLU A 93 20.17 -10.71 0.98
N TYR A 94 19.47 -11.82 1.21
CA TYR A 94 19.31 -12.95 0.27
C TYR A 94 17.84 -13.15 -0.09
N GLU A 95 17.08 -12.05 -0.26
CA GLU A 95 15.67 -12.13 -0.63
C GLU A 95 15.49 -12.79 -2.00
N ASN A 96 14.41 -13.55 -2.17
CA ASN A 96 14.05 -14.15 -3.45
C ASN A 96 13.70 -13.06 -4.46
N LEU A 97 14.29 -13.10 -5.66
CA LEU A 97 14.04 -12.11 -6.70
C LEU A 97 12.59 -12.07 -7.18
N GLU A 98 11.86 -13.19 -7.10
CA GLU A 98 10.42 -13.21 -7.41
C GLU A 98 9.63 -12.39 -6.37
N THR A 99 10.01 -12.48 -5.09
CA THR A 99 9.44 -11.64 -4.03
C THR A 99 9.81 -10.17 -4.24
N VAL A 100 11.08 -9.87 -4.55
CA VAL A 100 11.55 -8.51 -4.85
C VAL A 100 10.74 -7.90 -5.98
N ALA A 101 10.62 -8.61 -7.12
CA ALA A 101 9.91 -8.16 -8.30
C ALA A 101 8.41 -7.92 -8.01
N ARG A 102 7.76 -8.86 -7.33
CA ARG A 102 6.34 -8.78 -6.97
C ARG A 102 6.05 -7.59 -6.07
N VAL A 103 6.82 -7.41 -5.00
CA VAL A 103 6.65 -6.29 -4.08
C VAL A 103 6.91 -4.97 -4.78
N ALA A 104 7.99 -4.88 -5.55
CA ALA A 104 8.33 -3.68 -6.31
C ALA A 104 7.25 -3.34 -7.36
N GLY A 105 6.75 -4.33 -8.10
CA GLY A 105 5.67 -4.16 -9.07
C GLY A 105 4.36 -3.70 -8.41
N GLY A 106 4.01 -4.27 -7.27
CA GLY A 106 2.85 -3.84 -6.49
C GLY A 106 2.98 -2.39 -6.00
N ILE A 107 4.18 -1.99 -5.53
CA ILE A 107 4.45 -0.60 -5.13
C ILE A 107 4.40 0.35 -6.34
N ALA A 108 4.94 -0.04 -7.48
CA ALA A 108 4.89 0.77 -8.70
C ALA A 108 3.45 0.99 -9.19
N LEU A 109 2.55 0.01 -8.98
CA LEU A 109 1.15 0.06 -9.40
C LEU A 109 0.26 0.80 -8.39
N HIS A 110 0.42 0.52 -7.09
CA HIS A 110 -0.49 0.95 -6.02
C HIS A 110 0.14 1.95 -5.04
N GLY A 111 1.40 2.35 -5.26
CA GLY A 111 2.14 3.25 -4.36
C GLY A 111 2.57 2.57 -3.06
N LEU A 112 3.05 3.38 -2.11
CA LEU A 112 3.57 2.88 -0.83
C LEU A 112 2.51 2.19 0.04
N ALA A 113 1.23 2.44 -0.19
CA ALA A 113 0.14 1.71 0.48
C ALA A 113 0.27 0.19 0.30
N PHE A 114 0.75 -0.26 -0.89
CA PHE A 114 0.99 -1.68 -1.14
C PHE A 114 2.07 -2.27 -0.22
N SER A 115 3.09 -1.49 0.14
CA SER A 115 4.14 -1.96 1.06
C SER A 115 3.60 -2.30 2.45
N HIS A 116 2.59 -1.57 2.92
CA HIS A 116 1.89 -1.88 4.16
C HIS A 116 1.01 -3.11 4.02
N TRP A 117 0.30 -3.24 2.89
CA TRP A 117 -0.55 -4.39 2.61
C TRP A 117 0.25 -5.70 2.57
N ILE A 118 1.35 -5.72 1.80
CA ILE A 118 2.19 -6.92 1.70
C ILE A 118 2.87 -7.27 3.03
N HIS A 119 3.14 -6.29 3.88
CA HIS A 119 3.64 -6.52 5.24
C HIS A 119 2.58 -7.21 6.10
N GLU A 120 1.30 -6.86 5.96
CA GLU A 120 0.19 -7.43 6.72
C GLU A 120 -0.18 -8.84 6.25
N VAL A 121 -0.29 -9.07 4.94
CA VAL A 121 -0.70 -10.37 4.39
C VAL A 121 0.44 -11.37 4.23
N GLY A 122 1.68 -10.91 4.24
CA GLY A 122 2.89 -11.70 4.03
C GLY A 122 3.38 -11.72 2.59
N SER A 123 4.70 -11.78 2.42
CA SER A 123 5.37 -11.74 1.12
C SER A 123 5.10 -12.96 0.22
N ASP A 124 4.57 -14.04 0.79
CA ASP A 124 4.24 -15.27 0.07
C ASP A 124 2.84 -15.23 -0.58
N ALA A 125 2.06 -14.17 -0.33
CA ALA A 125 0.75 -14.00 -0.95
C ALA A 125 0.92 -13.71 -2.45
N GLU A 126 0.77 -14.75 -3.29
CA GLU A 126 0.94 -14.65 -4.75
C GLU A 126 -0.10 -13.72 -5.38
N ASP A 127 -1.29 -13.65 -4.82
CA ASP A 127 -2.43 -12.84 -5.26
C ASP A 127 -2.48 -11.44 -4.62
N ALA A 128 -1.46 -11.04 -3.85
CA ALA A 128 -1.50 -9.78 -3.09
C ALA A 128 -1.64 -8.54 -3.98
N VAL A 129 -1.03 -8.54 -5.16
CA VAL A 129 -1.13 -7.41 -6.11
C VAL A 129 -2.54 -7.33 -6.70
N GLU A 130 -3.11 -8.48 -7.06
CA GLU A 130 -4.42 -8.58 -7.72
C GLU A 130 -5.57 -8.28 -6.74
N THR A 131 -5.40 -8.62 -5.47
CA THR A 131 -6.42 -8.45 -4.43
C THR A 131 -6.31 -7.13 -3.66
N PHE A 132 -5.26 -6.33 -3.91
CA PHE A 132 -5.04 -5.08 -3.18
C PHE A 132 -6.25 -4.14 -3.25
N ASP A 133 -6.77 -3.89 -4.46
CA ASP A 133 -7.88 -2.95 -4.68
C ASP A 133 -9.18 -3.41 -3.97
N ASP A 134 -9.36 -4.71 -3.76
CA ASP A 134 -10.52 -5.27 -3.05
C ASP A 134 -10.43 -5.07 -1.53
N HIS A 135 -9.23 -4.84 -1.01
CA HIS A 135 -8.97 -4.69 0.42
C HIS A 135 -8.65 -3.26 0.82
N TYR A 136 -8.07 -2.46 -0.07
CA TYR A 136 -7.66 -1.10 0.26
C TYR A 136 -8.85 -0.16 0.35
N VAL A 137 -9.12 0.35 1.55
CA VAL A 137 -10.22 1.28 1.82
C VAL A 137 -9.80 2.72 1.49
N GLY A 138 -8.57 3.10 1.86
CA GLY A 138 -8.04 4.43 1.60
C GLY A 138 -7.04 4.90 2.65
N ARG A 139 -6.70 6.19 2.58
CA ARG A 139 -5.80 6.89 3.50
C ARG A 139 -6.48 8.13 4.07
N TRP A 140 -6.30 8.36 5.37
CA TRP A 140 -6.78 9.53 6.12
C TRP A 140 -5.68 10.02 7.05
N ASP A 141 -5.76 11.27 7.52
CA ASP A 141 -4.82 11.78 8.53
C ASP A 141 -4.95 11.02 9.86
N SER A 142 -6.15 10.48 10.15
CA SER A 142 -6.42 9.67 11.33
C SER A 142 -7.65 8.77 11.15
N VAL A 143 -7.78 7.76 12.00
CA VAL A 143 -9.03 6.95 12.05
C VAL A 143 -10.25 7.80 12.44
N GLY A 144 -10.04 8.91 13.13
CA GLY A 144 -11.08 9.86 13.46
C GLY A 144 -11.64 10.58 12.24
N GLU A 145 -10.76 11.03 11.34
CA GLU A 145 -11.14 11.65 10.06
C GLU A 145 -11.91 10.65 9.18
N TYR A 146 -11.44 9.40 9.11
CA TYR A 146 -12.19 8.34 8.44
C TYR A 146 -13.62 8.19 8.98
N ALA A 147 -13.79 8.18 10.30
CA ALA A 147 -15.12 8.09 10.92
C ALA A 147 -15.98 9.32 10.66
N GLU A 148 -15.39 10.52 10.64
CA GLU A 148 -16.08 11.76 10.31
C GLU A 148 -16.60 11.74 8.87
N GLN A 149 -15.75 11.35 7.92
CA GLN A 149 -16.14 11.20 6.52
C GLN A 149 -17.25 10.16 6.35
N LEU A 150 -17.15 9.00 7.00
CA LEU A 150 -18.23 7.99 6.94
C LEU A 150 -19.58 8.54 7.40
N VAL A 151 -19.61 9.36 8.47
CA VAL A 151 -20.84 9.98 8.96
C VAL A 151 -21.38 10.99 7.95
N GLU A 152 -20.51 11.80 7.33
CA GLU A 152 -20.88 12.74 6.27
C GLU A 152 -21.45 12.02 5.05
N ASP A 153 -20.80 10.96 4.57
CA ASP A 153 -21.21 10.17 3.40
C ASP A 153 -22.56 9.48 3.60
N MET A 154 -22.88 9.09 4.84
CA MET A 154 -24.21 8.57 5.19
C MET A 154 -25.32 9.64 5.15
N GLY A 155 -24.94 10.91 4.98
CA GLY A 155 -25.90 12.04 4.98
C GLY A 155 -26.62 12.21 6.33
N HIS A 156 -26.06 11.64 7.40
CA HIS A 156 -26.61 11.62 8.72
C HIS A 156 -25.85 12.60 9.61
N ASP A 157 -26.57 13.57 10.19
CA ASP A 157 -26.04 14.48 11.20
C ASP A 157 -26.58 14.08 12.57
N PRO A 158 -25.81 13.29 13.34
CA PRO A 158 -26.28 12.77 14.63
C PRO A 158 -26.56 13.90 15.65
N ILE A 159 -25.94 15.07 15.49
CA ILE A 159 -26.22 16.24 16.37
C ILE A 159 -27.54 16.91 15.99
N ARG A 160 -27.90 16.90 14.70
CA ARG A 160 -29.08 17.54 14.18
C ARG A 160 -30.40 16.91 14.67
N GLU A 161 -30.34 15.61 14.99
CA GLU A 161 -31.51 14.88 15.52
C GLU A 161 -31.77 15.18 16.99
N GLU A 162 -30.79 15.75 17.69
CA GLU A 162 -30.94 16.15 19.10
C GLU A 162 -31.71 17.45 19.30
N ALA A 163 -32.23 17.65 20.50
CA ALA A 163 -32.94 18.85 20.85
C ALA A 163 -32.08 20.10 20.64
N GLU A 164 -32.63 21.14 20.03
CA GLU A 164 -31.92 22.36 19.59
C GLU A 164 -31.02 22.96 20.68
N TRP A 165 -31.53 23.00 21.92
CA TRP A 165 -30.82 23.57 23.07
C TRP A 165 -29.61 22.71 23.51
N MET A 166 -29.58 21.43 23.18
CA MET A 166 -28.48 20.50 23.52
C MET A 166 -27.34 20.55 22.50
N ARG A 167 -27.63 20.85 21.23
CA ARG A 167 -26.65 20.77 20.11
C ARG A 167 -25.33 21.51 20.39
N PRO A 168 -25.31 22.72 21.00
CA PRO A 168 -24.05 23.42 21.29
C PRO A 168 -23.14 22.70 22.29
N PHE A 169 -23.67 21.75 23.06
CA PHE A 169 -22.96 21.03 24.11
C PHE A 169 -22.55 19.63 23.71
N ILE A 170 -23.01 19.13 22.56
CA ILE A 170 -22.68 17.80 22.05
C ILE A 170 -21.43 17.91 21.22
N ARG A 171 -20.52 16.95 21.42
CA ARG A 171 -19.33 16.72 20.60
C ARG A 171 -19.27 15.24 20.30
N ILE A 172 -18.98 14.90 19.04
CA ILE A 172 -18.74 13.52 18.63
C ILE A 172 -17.26 13.26 18.81
N ASP A 173 -16.91 12.19 19.49
CA ASP A 173 -15.55 11.70 19.58
C ASP A 173 -15.27 10.78 18.39
N TYR A 174 -14.98 11.38 17.25
CA TYR A 174 -14.67 10.66 16.02
C TYR A 174 -13.43 9.78 16.16
N GLN A 175 -12.47 10.16 17.02
CA GLN A 175 -11.28 9.34 17.24
C GLN A 175 -11.63 7.99 17.90
N THR A 176 -12.44 8.03 18.96
CA THR A 176 -12.94 6.80 19.60
C THR A 176 -13.86 6.01 18.65
N MET A 177 -14.71 6.71 17.89
CA MET A 177 -15.57 6.07 16.88
C MET A 177 -14.74 5.37 15.79
N GLY A 178 -13.75 6.04 15.23
CA GLY A 178 -12.86 5.49 14.22
C GLY A 178 -12.10 4.26 14.71
N ALA A 179 -11.55 4.31 15.93
CA ALA A 179 -10.89 3.18 16.54
C ALA A 179 -11.85 1.97 16.73
N ALA A 180 -13.10 2.22 17.06
CA ALA A 180 -14.12 1.16 17.17
C ALA A 180 -14.47 0.56 15.79
N ILE A 181 -14.66 1.40 14.76
CA ILE A 181 -14.98 0.97 13.39
C ILE A 181 -13.83 0.13 12.83
N THR A 182 -12.59 0.60 12.98
CA THR A 182 -11.40 -0.07 12.42
C THR A 182 -10.88 -1.24 13.27
N SER A 183 -11.53 -1.58 14.39
CA SER A 183 -11.08 -2.65 15.29
C SER A 183 -11.03 -4.05 14.65
N GLY A 184 -11.76 -4.27 13.56
CA GLY A 184 -11.76 -5.51 12.76
C GLY A 184 -11.08 -5.36 11.40
N MET A 185 -10.32 -4.30 11.19
CA MET A 185 -9.64 -3.96 9.95
C MET A 185 -8.13 -3.91 10.20
N ALA A 186 -7.32 -4.08 9.17
CA ALA A 186 -5.91 -3.78 9.26
C ALA A 186 -5.69 -2.27 9.08
N THR A 187 -4.81 -1.72 9.90
CA THR A 187 -4.44 -0.28 9.81
C THR A 187 -2.93 -0.15 9.87
N ALA A 188 -2.37 0.67 8.99
CA ALA A 188 -0.96 0.99 8.98
C ALA A 188 -0.77 2.51 9.05
N GLN A 189 0.11 2.96 9.94
CA GLN A 189 0.44 4.37 10.14
C GLN A 189 1.80 4.66 9.52
N ASP A 190 1.85 5.70 8.70
CA ASP A 190 3.10 6.28 8.21
C ASP A 190 3.14 7.81 8.44
N GLN A 191 4.09 8.51 7.81
CA GLN A 191 4.23 9.96 7.92
C GLN A 191 3.11 10.74 7.23
N ASP A 192 2.41 10.10 6.29
CA ASP A 192 1.40 10.71 5.43
C ASP A 192 -0.04 10.42 5.92
N GLY A 193 -0.18 9.52 6.91
CA GLY A 193 -1.48 9.23 7.52
C GLY A 193 -1.69 7.78 7.94
N VAL A 194 -2.95 7.38 7.98
CA VAL A 194 -3.39 6.02 8.31
C VAL A 194 -3.97 5.37 7.07
N HIS A 195 -3.35 4.29 6.62
CA HIS A 195 -3.91 3.40 5.61
C HIS A 195 -4.84 2.39 6.28
N ILE A 196 -5.99 2.14 5.68
CA ILE A 196 -7.01 1.23 6.20
C ILE A 196 -7.28 0.14 5.15
N PHE A 197 -7.34 -1.12 5.62
CA PHE A 197 -7.56 -2.29 4.77
C PHE A 197 -8.65 -3.18 5.37
N HIS A 198 -9.52 -3.72 4.52
CA HIS A 198 -10.42 -4.80 4.92
C HIS A 198 -9.60 -6.06 5.22
N THR A 199 -9.74 -6.60 6.41
CA THR A 199 -9.35 -7.97 6.71
C THR A 199 -10.53 -8.86 6.39
N ARG A 200 -10.31 -9.95 5.68
CA ARG A 200 -11.35 -10.91 5.25
C ARG A 200 -12.46 -11.11 6.26
#